data_5aab78dc4a31c6132722c0e1c15b7571
#
_entry.id   5aab78dc4a31c6132722c0e1c15b7571
#
_cell.length_a   1.000
_cell.length_b   1.000
_cell.length_c   1.000
_cell.angle_alpha   90.00
_cell.angle_beta   90.00
_cell.angle_gamma   90.00
#
_symmetry.space_group_name_H-M   'P 1'
#
loop_
_entity.id
_entity.type
_entity.pdbx_description
1 polymer ?
#
loop_
_entity_poly.entity_id
_entity_poly.type
_entity_poly.pdbx_seq_one_letter_code
_entity_poly.pdbx_strand_id
1 'polypeptide(L)'
;MKTKVSKTLEAIFARTAFDLLKADIRHSYKDHLAVELLRNDTSLAYNILSLLLSPREIEWIATHICTQIERTPIPETLPIDEYLLLYRSYLAEQFAYHNKLSTIHLLIDICSENVSATAQTLERYDINSCLIKDKFNSIIQHSA
;
A
#
# COMPACT_ATOMS: atom_id res chain seq x y z
N MET A 1 -1.73 7.89 -23.02
CA MET A 1 -2.04 8.88 -21.99
C MET A 1 -1.33 8.54 -20.69
N LYS A 2 -0.64 9.51 -20.11
CA LYS A 2 -0.01 9.29 -18.81
C LYS A 2 -1.08 9.20 -17.72
N THR A 3 -1.04 8.12 -16.97
CA THR A 3 -1.91 7.99 -15.79
C THR A 3 -1.47 9.00 -14.74
N LYS A 4 -2.43 9.78 -14.25
CA LYS A 4 -2.17 10.72 -13.16
C LYS A 4 -1.98 9.96 -11.84
N VAL A 5 -1.12 10.48 -10.98
CA VAL A 5 -0.85 9.89 -9.65
C VAL A 5 -1.34 10.87 -8.59
N SER A 6 -2.06 10.36 -7.59
CA SER A 6 -2.57 11.22 -6.52
C SER A 6 -1.42 11.82 -5.70
N LYS A 7 -1.65 13.01 -5.17
CA LYS A 7 -0.65 13.69 -4.33
C LYS A 7 -0.33 12.87 -3.09
N THR A 8 -1.32 12.20 -2.52
CA THR A 8 -1.13 11.36 -1.33
C THR A 8 -0.25 10.16 -1.64
N LEU A 9 -0.45 9.50 -2.79
CA LEU A 9 0.39 8.38 -3.21
C LEU A 9 1.82 8.83 -3.47
N GLU A 10 2.00 9.98 -4.14
CA GLU A 10 3.32 10.58 -4.36
C GLU A 10 4.03 10.83 -3.03
N ALA A 11 3.31 11.39 -2.06
CA ALA A 11 3.87 11.68 -0.73
C ALA A 11 4.30 10.39 -0.01
N ILE A 12 3.52 9.32 -0.12
CA ILE A 12 3.86 8.04 0.48
C ILE A 12 5.13 7.47 -0.16
N PHE A 13 5.24 7.51 -1.49
CA PHE A 13 6.46 7.08 -2.19
C PHE A 13 7.67 7.88 -1.76
N ALA A 14 7.55 9.22 -1.74
CA ALA A 14 8.66 10.09 -1.38
C ALA A 14 9.12 9.87 0.06
N ARG A 15 8.18 9.74 0.99
CA ARG A 15 8.49 9.53 2.41
C ARG A 15 9.15 8.17 2.64
N THR A 16 8.63 7.13 2.01
CA THR A 16 9.20 5.79 2.12
C THR A 16 10.63 5.77 1.57
N ALA A 17 10.85 6.37 0.40
CA ALA A 17 12.19 6.45 -0.19
C ALA A 17 13.16 7.19 0.74
N PHE A 18 12.74 8.33 1.28
CA PHE A 18 13.57 9.10 2.20
C PHE A 18 13.96 8.30 3.44
N ASP A 19 12.97 7.65 4.08
CA ASP A 19 13.21 6.90 5.31
C ASP A 19 14.11 5.70 5.08
N LEU A 20 13.90 4.96 4.00
CA LEU A 20 14.68 3.76 3.72
C LEU A 20 16.11 4.10 3.26
N LEU A 21 16.28 5.17 2.48
CA LEU A 21 17.62 5.62 2.09
C LEU A 21 18.42 6.12 3.29
N LYS A 22 17.78 6.90 4.16
CA LYS A 22 18.40 7.43 5.37
C LYS A 22 18.87 6.32 6.31
N ALA A 23 18.08 5.26 6.45
CA ALA A 23 18.38 4.13 7.32
C ALA A 23 19.18 3.02 6.62
N ASP A 24 19.49 3.16 5.33
CA ASP A 24 20.14 2.16 4.49
C ASP A 24 19.41 0.81 4.55
N ILE A 25 18.09 0.84 4.44
CA ILE A 25 17.25 -0.35 4.46
C ILE A 25 17.01 -0.82 3.03
N ARG A 26 17.32 -2.09 2.76
CA ARG A 26 17.16 -2.72 1.45
C ARG A 26 16.39 -4.03 1.55
N HIS A 27 15.22 -3.97 2.16
CA HIS A 27 14.37 -5.14 2.28
C HIS A 27 12.90 -4.72 2.44
N SER A 28 12.00 -5.62 2.08
CA SER A 28 10.56 -5.54 2.36
C SER A 28 9.92 -4.21 1.92
N TYR A 29 10.27 -3.73 0.72
CA TYR A 29 9.84 -2.41 0.24
C TYR A 29 8.31 -2.25 0.21
N LYS A 30 7.58 -3.25 -0.27
CA LYS A 30 6.11 -3.18 -0.33
C LYS A 30 5.49 -3.10 1.07
N ASP A 31 6.03 -3.84 2.02
CA ASP A 31 5.54 -3.80 3.40
C ASP A 31 5.84 -2.46 4.07
N HIS A 32 7.01 -1.86 3.78
CA HIS A 32 7.31 -0.51 4.26
C HIS A 32 6.33 0.52 3.69
N LEU A 33 6.01 0.40 2.39
CA LEU A 33 5.00 1.24 1.75
C LEU A 33 3.64 1.07 2.44
N ALA A 34 3.28 -0.16 2.77
CA ALA A 34 2.02 -0.46 3.44
C ALA A 34 1.93 0.19 4.82
N VAL A 35 3.01 0.17 5.58
CA VAL A 35 3.04 0.81 6.91
C VAL A 35 2.81 2.31 6.78
N GLU A 36 3.47 2.98 5.83
CA GLU A 36 3.25 4.40 5.58
C GLU A 36 1.79 4.67 5.17
N LEU A 37 1.24 3.80 4.33
CA LEU A 37 -0.15 3.87 3.89
C LEU A 37 -1.12 3.77 5.06
N LEU A 38 -0.93 2.78 5.93
CA LEU A 38 -1.81 2.50 7.07
C LEU A 38 -1.75 3.59 8.14
N ARG A 39 -0.68 4.37 8.17
CA ARG A 39 -0.51 5.49 9.10
C ARG A 39 -0.89 6.84 8.51
N ASN A 40 -1.37 6.85 7.27
CA ASN A 40 -1.81 8.08 6.60
C ASN A 40 -3.34 8.13 6.58
N ASP A 41 -3.93 8.78 7.58
CA ASP A 41 -5.37 8.84 7.79
C ASP A 41 -6.10 9.72 6.76
N THR A 42 -5.38 10.41 5.90
CA THR A 42 -5.98 11.21 4.82
C THR A 42 -6.06 10.44 3.50
N SER A 43 -5.49 9.23 3.44
CA SER A 43 -5.48 8.44 2.21
C SER A 43 -6.83 7.79 1.93
N LEU A 44 -7.12 7.58 0.64
CA LEU A 44 -8.33 6.85 0.23
C LEU A 44 -8.31 5.41 0.77
N ALA A 45 -7.13 4.77 0.75
CA ALA A 45 -6.99 3.41 1.29
C ALA A 45 -7.35 3.35 2.77
N TYR A 46 -6.88 4.32 3.56
CA TYR A 46 -7.22 4.39 4.98
C TYR A 46 -8.73 4.56 5.17
N ASN A 47 -9.35 5.44 4.38
CA ASN A 47 -10.79 5.68 4.46
C ASN A 47 -11.60 4.42 4.16
N ILE A 48 -11.15 3.63 3.17
CA ILE A 48 -11.82 2.37 2.84
C ILE A 48 -11.65 1.35 3.97
N LEU A 49 -10.45 1.22 4.51
CA LEU A 49 -10.19 0.33 5.64
C LEU A 49 -11.00 0.73 6.88
N SER A 50 -11.24 2.03 7.07
CA SER A 50 -12.04 2.55 8.19
C SER A 50 -13.49 2.10 8.14
N LEU A 51 -13.98 1.65 6.99
CA LEU A 51 -15.31 1.05 6.86
C LEU A 51 -15.36 -0.36 7.44
N LEU A 52 -14.20 -1.00 7.59
CA LEU A 52 -14.07 -2.39 8.00
C LEU A 52 -13.40 -2.55 9.38
N LEU A 53 -12.57 -1.60 9.75
CA LEU A 53 -11.71 -1.67 10.94
C LEU A 53 -11.77 -0.35 11.72
N SER A 54 -11.56 -0.43 13.02
CA SER A 54 -11.39 0.77 13.86
C SER A 54 -9.98 1.36 13.66
N PRO A 55 -9.78 2.66 13.99
CA PRO A 55 -8.45 3.26 13.94
C PRO A 55 -7.42 2.51 14.79
N ARG A 56 -7.83 1.97 15.92
CA ARG A 56 -6.95 1.18 16.80
C ARG A 56 -6.51 -0.11 16.12
N GLU A 57 -7.42 -0.78 15.42
CA GLU A 57 -7.10 -2.00 14.69
C GLU A 57 -6.14 -1.72 13.54
N ILE A 58 -6.35 -0.62 12.82
CA ILE A 58 -5.45 -0.23 11.72
C ILE A 58 -4.04 0.03 12.24
N GLU A 59 -3.90 0.77 13.35
CA GLU A 59 -2.58 1.02 13.96
C GLU A 59 -1.95 -0.26 14.48
N TRP A 60 -2.74 -1.14 15.07
CA TRP A 60 -2.24 -2.44 15.52
C TRP A 60 -1.70 -3.26 14.35
N ILE A 61 -2.40 -3.27 13.21
CA ILE A 61 -1.95 -3.94 11.99
C ILE A 61 -0.63 -3.36 11.50
N ALA A 62 -0.52 -2.03 11.45
CA ALA A 62 0.71 -1.36 11.03
C ALA A 62 1.89 -1.76 11.92
N THR A 63 1.70 -1.78 13.25
CA THR A 63 2.71 -2.18 14.21
C THR A 63 3.11 -3.65 14.02
N HIS A 64 2.14 -4.51 13.77
CA HIS A 64 2.40 -5.93 13.54
C HIS A 64 3.21 -6.15 12.27
N ILE A 65 2.91 -5.41 11.20
CA ILE A 65 3.68 -5.47 9.95
C ILE A 65 5.13 -5.06 10.22
N CYS A 66 5.36 -4.00 10.98
CA CYS A 66 6.71 -3.57 11.34
C CYS A 66 7.49 -4.69 12.05
N THR A 67 6.83 -5.39 12.98
CA THR A 67 7.44 -6.52 13.69
C THR A 67 7.81 -7.65 12.72
N GLN A 68 6.92 -7.96 11.79
CA GLN A 68 7.18 -9.02 10.80
C GLN A 68 8.30 -8.64 9.84
N ILE A 69 8.41 -7.39 9.44
CA ILE A 69 9.51 -6.90 8.60
C ILE A 69 10.86 -7.15 9.30
N GLU A 70 10.94 -6.88 10.60
CA GLU A 70 12.15 -7.10 11.37
C GLU A 70 12.50 -8.59 11.52
N ARG A 71 11.48 -9.43 11.71
CA ARG A 71 11.68 -10.88 11.93
C ARG A 71 12.03 -11.63 10.65
N THR A 72 11.37 -11.29 9.54
CA THR A 72 11.54 -11.98 8.26
C THR A 72 11.70 -10.97 7.13
N PRO A 73 12.83 -10.26 7.08
CA PRO A 73 13.06 -9.29 6.02
C PRO A 73 13.15 -10.01 4.66
N ILE A 74 12.53 -9.41 3.65
CA ILE A 74 12.57 -9.92 2.27
C ILE A 74 13.63 -9.11 1.52
N PRO A 75 14.80 -9.71 1.16
CA PRO A 75 15.87 -8.95 0.51
C PRO A 75 15.42 -8.32 -0.81
N GLU A 76 15.92 -7.13 -1.08
CA GLU A 76 15.66 -6.41 -2.33
C GLU A 76 16.97 -6.14 -3.04
N THR A 77 16.97 -6.29 -4.36
CA THR A 77 18.18 -6.14 -5.17
C THR A 77 18.42 -4.71 -5.64
N LEU A 78 17.35 -3.92 -5.76
CA LEU A 78 17.43 -2.53 -6.23
C LEU A 78 17.43 -1.55 -5.07
N PRO A 79 18.10 -0.38 -5.20
CA PRO A 79 17.87 0.73 -4.30
C PRO A 79 16.38 1.15 -4.34
N ILE A 80 15.88 1.69 -3.25
CA ILE A 80 14.44 2.01 -3.13
C ILE A 80 13.98 3.01 -4.20
N ASP A 81 14.79 3.99 -4.54
CA ASP A 81 14.42 5.00 -5.56
C ASP A 81 14.24 4.37 -6.95
N GLU A 82 15.13 3.47 -7.35
CA GLU A 82 15.00 2.72 -8.61
C GLU A 82 13.79 1.79 -8.57
N TYR A 83 13.61 1.08 -7.45
CA TYR A 83 12.48 0.20 -7.24
C TYR A 83 11.17 0.96 -7.40
N LEU A 84 11.03 2.14 -6.81
CA LEU A 84 9.79 2.91 -6.87
C LEU A 84 9.47 3.41 -8.26
N LEU A 85 10.50 3.74 -9.08
CA LEU A 85 10.26 4.11 -10.48
C LEU A 85 9.65 2.95 -11.26
N LEU A 86 10.20 1.75 -11.10
CA LEU A 86 9.70 0.56 -11.77
C LEU A 86 8.32 0.16 -11.23
N TYR A 87 8.13 0.25 -9.92
CA TYR A 87 6.88 -0.12 -9.28
C TYR A 87 5.75 0.83 -9.69
N ARG A 88 6.04 2.11 -9.79
CA ARG A 88 5.07 3.11 -10.27
C ARG A 88 4.60 2.78 -11.69
N SER A 89 5.52 2.44 -12.57
CA SER A 89 5.19 2.03 -13.95
C SER A 89 4.36 0.77 -13.98
N TYR A 90 4.69 -0.19 -13.13
CA TYR A 90 3.94 -1.43 -12.98
C TYR A 90 2.50 -1.15 -12.54
N LEU A 91 2.31 -0.32 -11.52
CA LEU A 91 0.96 0.04 -11.03
C LEU A 91 0.15 0.75 -12.12
N ALA A 92 0.78 1.68 -12.86
CA ALA A 92 0.12 2.39 -13.94
C ALA A 92 -0.38 1.43 -15.03
N GLU A 93 0.40 0.39 -15.33
CA GLU A 93 0.03 -0.62 -16.30
C GLU A 93 -1.09 -1.53 -15.78
N GLN A 94 -0.99 -1.98 -14.52
CA GLN A 94 -2.00 -2.85 -13.91
C GLN A 94 -3.35 -2.16 -13.76
N PHE A 95 -3.37 -0.86 -13.54
CA PHE A 95 -4.60 -0.10 -13.32
C PHE A 95 -4.83 0.93 -14.42
N ALA A 96 -4.50 0.55 -15.68
CA ALA A 96 -4.62 1.43 -16.84
C ALA A 96 -6.04 1.91 -17.13
N TYR A 97 -7.05 1.20 -16.62
CA TYR A 97 -8.46 1.57 -16.79
C TYR A 97 -8.89 2.71 -15.88
N HIS A 98 -8.07 3.07 -14.90
CA HIS A 98 -8.37 4.15 -13.97
C HIS A 98 -7.66 5.42 -14.41
N ASN A 99 -8.35 6.56 -14.29
CA ASN A 99 -7.80 7.85 -14.70
C ASN A 99 -6.70 8.33 -13.76
N LYS A 100 -6.64 7.79 -12.56
CA LYS A 100 -5.73 8.26 -11.53
C LYS A 100 -5.31 7.11 -10.62
N LEU A 101 -4.00 6.94 -10.46
CA LEU A 101 -3.46 6.03 -9.45
C LEU A 101 -3.59 6.68 -8.08
N SER A 102 -4.11 5.92 -7.13
CA SER A 102 -4.29 6.38 -5.76
C SER A 102 -3.76 5.33 -4.78
N THR A 103 -3.82 5.66 -3.50
CA THR A 103 -3.38 4.77 -2.43
C THR A 103 -4.14 3.45 -2.41
N ILE A 104 -5.38 3.43 -2.89
CA ILE A 104 -6.17 2.20 -2.95
C ILE A 104 -5.56 1.18 -3.93
N HIS A 105 -5.02 1.63 -5.05
CA HIS A 105 -4.36 0.75 -6.02
C HIS A 105 -3.11 0.12 -5.42
N LEU A 106 -2.35 0.90 -4.64
CA LEU A 106 -1.20 0.38 -3.91
C LEU A 106 -1.62 -0.70 -2.92
N LEU A 107 -2.67 -0.45 -2.14
CA LEU A 107 -3.18 -1.42 -1.17
C LEU A 107 -3.66 -2.71 -1.85
N ILE A 108 -4.42 -2.59 -2.94
CA ILE A 108 -4.90 -3.74 -3.71
C ILE A 108 -3.72 -4.59 -4.18
N ASP A 109 -2.69 -3.95 -4.76
CA ASP A 109 -1.54 -4.67 -5.27
C ASP A 109 -0.78 -5.40 -4.16
N ILE A 110 -0.52 -4.73 -3.05
CA ILE A 110 0.19 -5.34 -1.92
C ILE A 110 -0.60 -6.52 -1.36
N CYS A 111 -1.91 -6.37 -1.21
CA CYS A 111 -2.77 -7.43 -0.67
C CYS A 111 -2.95 -8.60 -1.63
N SER A 112 -2.65 -8.43 -2.93
CA SER A 112 -2.73 -9.52 -3.89
C SER A 112 -1.52 -10.45 -3.84
N GLU A 113 -0.46 -10.06 -3.13
CA GLU A 113 0.74 -10.89 -2.93
C GLU A 113 0.66 -11.64 -1.61
N ASN A 114 0.40 -12.95 -1.67
CA ASN A 114 0.23 -13.79 -0.48
C ASN A 114 1.47 -13.87 0.41
N VAL A 115 2.64 -13.52 -0.12
CA VAL A 115 3.90 -13.60 0.62
C VAL A 115 4.20 -12.35 1.44
N SER A 116 3.47 -11.25 1.22
CA SER A 116 3.71 -10.02 1.96
C SER A 116 3.19 -10.14 3.40
N ALA A 117 3.90 -9.53 4.33
CA ALA A 117 3.45 -9.46 5.73
C ALA A 117 2.11 -8.72 5.83
N THR A 118 1.92 -7.72 4.98
CA THR A 118 0.68 -6.94 4.92
C THR A 118 -0.51 -7.80 4.54
N ALA A 119 -0.40 -8.57 3.45
CA ALA A 119 -1.48 -9.45 2.99
C ALA A 119 -1.82 -10.49 4.05
N GLN A 120 -0.82 -11.12 4.64
CA GLN A 120 -1.02 -12.14 5.66
C GLN A 120 -1.67 -11.58 6.93
N THR A 121 -1.29 -10.38 7.33
CA THR A 121 -1.86 -9.74 8.52
C THR A 121 -3.32 -9.34 8.29
N LEU A 122 -3.63 -8.73 7.13
CA LEU A 122 -5.00 -8.33 6.80
C LEU A 122 -5.92 -9.54 6.64
N GLU A 123 -5.41 -10.66 6.14
CA GLU A 123 -6.19 -11.88 5.99
C GLU A 123 -6.72 -12.38 7.35
N ARG A 124 -6.00 -12.15 8.43
CA ARG A 124 -6.46 -12.50 9.79
C ARG A 124 -7.73 -11.73 10.19
N TYR A 125 -8.00 -10.61 9.53
CA TYR A 125 -9.21 -9.79 9.71
C TYR A 125 -10.22 -10.04 8.60
N ASP A 126 -10.05 -11.11 7.82
CA ASP A 126 -10.90 -11.45 6.66
C ASP A 126 -10.89 -10.36 5.59
N ILE A 127 -9.78 -9.63 5.46
CA ILE A 127 -9.60 -8.59 4.46
C ILE A 127 -8.59 -9.09 3.42
N ASN A 128 -9.03 -9.12 2.15
CA ASN A 128 -8.20 -9.48 1.01
C ASN A 128 -8.37 -8.46 -0.12
N SER A 129 -7.62 -8.63 -1.22
CA SER A 129 -7.67 -7.70 -2.34
C SER A 129 -9.06 -7.63 -2.98
N CYS A 130 -9.78 -8.76 -3.02
CA CYS A 130 -11.14 -8.79 -3.60
C CYS A 130 -12.11 -7.95 -2.79
N LEU A 131 -12.08 -8.04 -1.47
CA LEU A 131 -12.95 -7.26 -0.60
C LEU A 131 -12.65 -5.76 -0.74
N ILE A 132 -11.37 -5.40 -0.81
CA ILE A 132 -10.95 -4.01 -0.99
C ILE A 132 -11.44 -3.47 -2.33
N LYS A 133 -11.30 -4.25 -3.41
CA LYS A 133 -11.81 -3.88 -4.73
C LYS A 133 -13.32 -3.66 -4.71
N ASP A 134 -14.05 -4.57 -4.07
CA ASP A 134 -15.52 -4.48 -3.97
C ASP A 134 -15.95 -3.22 -3.23
N LYS A 135 -15.30 -2.89 -2.13
CA LYS A 135 -15.60 -1.67 -1.36
C LYS A 135 -15.28 -0.42 -2.18
N PHE A 136 -14.15 -0.41 -2.89
CA PHE A 136 -13.78 0.71 -3.74
C PHE A 136 -14.78 0.92 -4.88
N ASN A 137 -15.15 -0.16 -5.56
CA ASN A 137 -16.13 -0.10 -6.65
C ASN A 137 -17.49 0.38 -6.16
N SER A 138 -17.91 -0.04 -4.98
CA SER A 138 -19.14 0.40 -4.36
C SER A 138 -19.15 1.91 -4.14
N ILE A 139 -18.05 2.47 -3.67
CA ILE A 139 -17.91 3.91 -3.43
C ILE A 139 -17.96 4.67 -4.75
N ILE A 140 -17.28 4.20 -5.78
CA ILE A 140 -17.28 4.85 -7.11
C ILE A 140 -18.70 4.87 -7.68
N GLN A 141 -19.44 3.76 -7.58
CA GLN A 141 -20.80 3.66 -8.10
C GLN A 141 -21.76 4.62 -7.38
N HIS A 142 -21.57 4.83 -6.08
CA HIS A 142 -22.41 5.72 -5.31
C HIS A 142 -22.06 7.20 -5.47
N SER A 143 -20.86 7.51 -5.93
CA SER A 143 -20.43 8.89 -6.15
C SER A 143 -20.63 9.37 -7.59
N ALA A 144 -21.15 8.51 -8.45
CA ALA A 144 -21.43 8.86 -9.85
C ALA A 144 -22.77 9.59 -10.01
#